data_31a2a129bf876014fd115746198cf3e8
#
_entry.id   31a2a129bf876014fd115746198cf3e8
#
_cell.length_a   1.000
_cell.length_b   1.000
_cell.length_c   1.000
_cell.angle_alpha   90.00
_cell.angle_beta   90.00
_cell.angle_gamma   90.00
#
_symmetry.space_group_name_H-M   'P 1'
#
loop_
_entity.id
_entity.type
_entity.pdbx_description
1 polymer ?
#
loop_
_entity_poly.entity_id
_entity_poly.type
_entity_poly.pdbx_seq_one_letter_code
_entity_poly.pdbx_strand_id
1 'polypeptide(L)'
;MSDGTLVFPTQFIVSTRVPNAGIMYSKDGGKNWKMHNYARTNTTEAQVAEVEPGVLMLNMRDNRGGSRAVAITKDLGKTWTEHESSRKALPESVCMASLISVKAKDNVLGKDLLIFSNPNTTKGRYNTTIKISLDGGVTWSPEHQLLLDEGNNWGYSCLSMIDKETIGILYESSVAHLSLIHI
;
A
#
# COMPACT_ATOMS: atom_id res chain seq x y z
N MET A 1 -2.81 14.63 0.30
CA MET A 1 -3.36 14.66 1.67
C MET A 1 -4.57 15.61 1.69
N SER A 2 -5.40 15.50 2.69
CA SER A 2 -6.61 16.32 2.85
C SER A 2 -6.33 17.84 2.96
N ASP A 3 -5.12 18.21 3.35
CA ASP A 3 -4.64 19.60 3.44
C ASP A 3 -4.00 20.14 2.14
N GLY A 4 -4.02 19.35 1.05
CA GLY A 4 -3.38 19.71 -0.22
C GLY A 4 -1.89 19.33 -0.32
N THR A 5 -1.28 18.77 0.72
CA THR A 5 0.10 18.28 0.66
C THR A 5 0.18 17.11 -0.31
N LEU A 6 1.07 17.18 -1.29
CA LEU A 6 1.39 16.05 -2.17
C LEU A 6 2.39 15.14 -1.48
N VAL A 7 2.16 13.83 -1.55
CA VAL A 7 3.05 12.83 -0.93
C VAL A 7 3.27 11.66 -1.91
N PHE A 8 4.52 11.24 -2.03
CA PHE A 8 4.89 10.02 -2.76
C PHE A 8 5.70 9.08 -1.86
N PRO A 9 5.50 7.77 -1.96
CA PRO A 9 6.42 6.81 -1.38
C PRO A 9 7.75 6.89 -2.13
N THR A 10 8.85 6.73 -1.41
CA THR A 10 10.19 6.74 -1.98
C THR A 10 11.01 5.55 -1.52
N GLN A 11 11.94 5.16 -2.36
CA GLN A 11 13.01 4.25 -2.00
C GLN A 11 14.34 4.96 -2.18
N PHE A 12 15.24 4.83 -1.23
CA PHE A 12 16.59 5.35 -1.32
C PHE A 12 17.60 4.40 -0.70
N ILE A 13 18.83 4.54 -1.12
CA ILE A 13 19.94 3.69 -0.66
C ILE A 13 20.91 4.56 0.12
N VAL A 14 21.17 4.19 1.35
CA VAL A 14 22.19 4.83 2.21
C VAL A 14 23.58 4.25 1.94
N SER A 15 24.60 4.79 2.59
CA SER A 15 26.00 4.38 2.41
C SER A 15 26.26 2.88 2.59
N THR A 16 25.44 2.19 3.37
CA THR A 16 25.46 0.73 3.55
C THR A 16 24.96 -0.08 2.35
N ARG A 17 24.49 0.59 1.29
CA ARG A 17 23.82 -0.01 0.11
C ARG A 17 22.56 -0.81 0.43
N VAL A 18 21.99 -0.68 1.62
CA VAL A 18 20.73 -1.29 2.00
C VAL A 18 19.61 -0.35 1.57
N PRO A 19 18.59 -0.83 0.82
CA PRO A 19 17.44 -0.02 0.43
C PRO A 19 16.54 0.28 1.62
N ASN A 20 15.93 1.45 1.63
CA ASN A 20 15.06 1.93 2.69
C ASN A 20 13.85 2.65 2.09
N ALA A 21 12.66 2.34 2.57
CA ALA A 21 11.45 3.04 2.15
C ALA A 21 11.13 4.21 3.10
N GLY A 22 10.63 5.28 2.50
CA GLY A 22 10.18 6.48 3.18
C GLY A 22 9.18 7.24 2.32
N ILE A 23 9.04 8.52 2.56
CA ILE A 23 8.19 9.41 1.76
C ILE A 23 8.93 10.68 1.37
N MET A 24 8.54 11.24 0.23
CA MET A 24 8.80 12.62 -0.12
C MET A 24 7.48 13.38 -0.18
N TYR A 25 7.51 14.68 0.15
CA TYR A 25 6.31 15.50 0.16
C TYR A 25 6.57 16.93 -0.36
N SER A 26 5.50 17.56 -0.85
CA SER A 26 5.49 18.95 -1.26
C SER A 26 4.27 19.66 -0.67
N LYS A 27 4.47 20.87 -0.13
CA LYS A 27 3.42 21.74 0.40
C LYS A 27 3.11 22.95 -0.51
N ASP A 28 3.72 23.00 -1.67
CA ASP A 28 3.64 24.14 -2.60
C ASP A 28 3.26 23.73 -4.03
N GLY A 29 2.44 22.67 -4.14
CA GLY A 29 1.94 22.18 -5.42
C GLY A 29 3.01 21.51 -6.29
N GLY A 30 4.02 20.91 -5.68
CA GLY A 30 5.06 20.18 -6.39
C GLY A 30 6.28 21.02 -6.79
N LYS A 31 6.36 22.28 -6.41
CA LYS A 31 7.51 23.15 -6.75
C LYS A 31 8.75 22.78 -5.97
N ASN A 32 8.61 22.47 -4.68
CA ASN A 32 9.70 22.01 -3.83
C ASN A 32 9.31 20.70 -3.13
N TRP A 33 10.28 19.79 -3.06
CA TRP A 33 10.10 18.47 -2.44
C TRP A 33 11.05 18.31 -1.28
N LYS A 34 10.55 17.69 -0.22
CA LYS A 34 11.31 17.41 1.01
C LYS A 34 11.18 15.93 1.35
N MET A 35 12.22 15.40 1.98
CA MET A 35 12.30 14.05 2.51
C MET A 35 12.95 14.12 3.89
N HIS A 36 12.51 13.26 4.80
CA HIS A 36 13.08 13.16 6.15
C HIS A 36 13.72 11.78 6.36
N ASN A 37 13.26 11.06 7.37
CA ASN A 37 13.80 9.76 7.72
C ASN A 37 13.10 8.62 6.96
N TYR A 38 13.79 7.51 6.76
CA TYR A 38 13.15 6.28 6.30
C TYR A 38 12.32 5.64 7.43
N ALA A 39 11.27 4.91 7.04
CA ALA A 39 10.40 4.23 7.98
C ALA A 39 11.01 2.91 8.48
N ARG A 40 11.66 2.18 7.56
CA ARG A 40 12.26 0.89 7.87
C ARG A 40 13.39 0.57 6.90
N THR A 41 14.46 0.00 7.43
CA THR A 41 15.59 -0.48 6.63
C THR A 41 15.27 -1.81 5.95
N ASN A 42 15.95 -2.08 4.83
CA ASN A 42 15.80 -3.27 4.01
C ASN A 42 14.36 -3.46 3.50
N THR A 43 13.78 -2.36 3.06
CA THR A 43 12.47 -2.27 2.41
C THR A 43 12.60 -1.53 1.09
N THR A 44 11.72 -1.85 0.14
CA THR A 44 11.78 -1.29 -1.22
C THR A 44 10.44 -0.64 -1.59
N GLU A 45 9.79 -1.11 -2.65
CA GLU A 45 8.56 -0.55 -3.17
C GLU A 45 7.50 -0.41 -2.07
N ALA A 46 6.97 0.77 -1.93
CA ALA A 46 6.01 1.09 -0.88
C ALA A 46 4.79 1.83 -1.45
N GLN A 47 3.71 1.81 -0.70
CA GLN A 47 2.52 2.59 -0.95
C GLN A 47 2.23 3.48 0.25
N VAL A 48 1.79 4.70 0.00
CA VAL A 48 1.42 5.65 1.06
C VAL A 48 -0.06 6.02 0.96
N ALA A 49 -0.76 6.00 2.08
CA ALA A 49 -2.15 6.42 2.18
C ALA A 49 -2.37 7.32 3.39
N GLU A 50 -3.19 8.34 3.26
CA GLU A 50 -3.67 9.13 4.40
C GLU A 50 -4.83 8.39 5.06
N VAL A 51 -4.59 7.81 6.24
CA VAL A 51 -5.58 7.01 6.97
C VAL A 51 -6.50 7.88 7.84
N GLU A 52 -5.95 8.92 8.44
CA GLU A 52 -6.67 10.00 9.15
C GLU A 52 -6.09 11.34 8.70
N PRO A 53 -6.80 12.47 8.87
CA PRO A 53 -6.25 13.77 8.52
C PRO A 53 -4.87 14.02 9.15
N GLY A 54 -3.85 14.19 8.31
CA GLY A 54 -2.46 14.38 8.75
C GLY A 54 -1.71 13.11 9.16
N VAL A 55 -2.34 11.94 9.15
CA VAL A 55 -1.72 10.65 9.48
C VAL A 55 -1.48 9.83 8.23
N LEU A 56 -0.24 9.53 7.94
CA LEU A 56 0.15 8.73 6.78
C LEU A 56 0.57 7.32 7.20
N MET A 57 -0.01 6.33 6.52
CA MET A 57 0.44 4.94 6.57
C MET A 57 1.37 4.67 5.38
N LEU A 58 2.53 4.10 5.64
CA LEU A 58 3.45 3.58 4.64
C LEU A 58 3.46 2.04 4.72
N ASN A 59 2.97 1.40 3.67
CA ASN A 59 2.95 -0.05 3.51
C ASN A 59 4.09 -0.46 2.58
N MET A 60 5.05 -1.21 3.10
CA MET A 60 6.35 -1.44 2.48
C MET A 60 6.56 -2.91 2.10
N ARG A 61 7.13 -3.15 0.93
CA ARG A 61 7.74 -4.42 0.58
C ARG A 61 8.95 -4.65 1.48
N ASP A 62 8.87 -5.64 2.36
CA ASP A 62 9.97 -6.03 3.23
C ASP A 62 10.81 -7.12 2.55
N ASN A 63 12.07 -6.82 2.24
CA ASN A 63 12.96 -7.78 1.56
C ASN A 63 13.27 -9.03 2.41
N ARG A 64 12.86 -9.04 3.68
CA ARG A 64 12.93 -10.22 4.55
C ARG A 64 11.80 -11.22 4.26
N GLY A 65 10.77 -10.78 3.54
CA GLY A 65 9.63 -11.60 3.17
C GLY A 65 8.70 -11.97 4.33
N GLY A 66 7.70 -12.77 4.01
CA GLY A 66 6.72 -13.31 4.93
C GLY A 66 5.50 -12.42 5.14
N SER A 67 5.67 -11.13 5.37
CA SER A 67 4.57 -10.19 5.55
C SER A 67 5.01 -8.75 5.29
N ARG A 68 4.05 -7.89 4.90
CA ARG A 68 4.26 -6.46 4.70
C ARG A 68 4.75 -5.77 5.97
N ALA A 69 5.70 -4.87 5.83
CA ALA A 69 6.05 -3.93 6.88
C ALA A 69 5.17 -2.68 6.77
N VAL A 70 4.62 -2.23 7.88
CA VAL A 70 3.70 -1.09 7.92
C VAL A 70 4.13 -0.11 9.01
N ALA A 71 4.24 1.16 8.68
CA ALA A 71 4.58 2.23 9.62
C ALA A 71 3.69 3.45 9.44
N ILE A 72 3.53 4.21 10.51
CA ILE A 72 2.72 5.44 10.58
C ILE A 72 3.63 6.64 10.86
N THR A 73 3.34 7.75 10.20
CA THR A 73 3.92 9.06 10.55
C THR A 73 2.82 10.12 10.68
N LYS A 74 3.01 11.05 11.62
CA LYS A 74 2.15 12.22 11.85
C LYS A 74 2.87 13.55 11.60
N ASP A 75 4.12 13.47 11.14
CA ASP A 75 5.01 14.62 10.98
C ASP A 75 5.78 14.59 9.65
N LEU A 76 5.13 13.99 8.62
CA LEU A 76 5.66 13.88 7.26
C LEU A 76 7.01 13.13 7.18
N GLY A 77 7.17 12.08 7.99
CA GLY A 77 8.31 11.19 7.95
C GLY A 77 9.51 11.63 8.79
N LYS A 78 9.36 12.62 9.68
CA LYS A 78 10.40 12.94 10.68
C LYS A 78 10.54 11.82 11.69
N THR A 79 9.39 11.30 12.16
CA THR A 79 9.33 10.14 13.04
C THR A 79 8.37 9.08 12.48
N TRP A 80 8.64 7.83 12.80
CA TRP A 80 7.86 6.69 12.39
C TRP A 80 7.55 5.78 13.56
N THR A 81 6.32 5.29 13.61
CA THR A 81 5.89 4.26 14.56
C THR A 81 5.46 3.02 13.79
N GLU A 82 5.92 1.86 14.19
CA GLU A 82 5.48 0.61 13.58
C GLU A 82 3.99 0.39 13.87
N HIS A 83 3.22 0.10 12.81
CA HIS A 83 1.79 -0.17 12.92
C HIS A 83 1.56 -1.58 13.47
N GLU A 84 0.50 -1.80 14.24
CA GLU A 84 0.22 -3.09 14.89
C GLU A 84 0.03 -4.26 13.92
N SER A 85 -0.44 -4.01 12.68
CA SER A 85 -0.54 -5.02 11.62
C SER A 85 0.79 -5.36 10.96
N SER A 86 1.84 -4.57 11.23
CA SER A 86 3.14 -4.73 10.58
C SER A 86 3.71 -6.12 10.81
N ARG A 87 4.13 -6.76 9.72
CA ARG A 87 4.72 -8.09 9.69
C ARG A 87 3.84 -9.22 10.24
N LYS A 88 2.51 -9.01 10.26
CA LYS A 88 1.54 -9.97 10.81
C LYS A 88 0.35 -10.19 9.88
N ALA A 89 -0.31 -9.11 9.44
CA ALA A 89 -1.65 -9.18 8.88
C ALA A 89 -1.70 -9.38 7.36
N LEU A 90 -0.67 -8.99 6.63
CA LEU A 90 -0.64 -9.03 5.18
C LEU A 90 0.50 -9.94 4.69
N PRO A 91 0.22 -11.21 4.36
CA PRO A 91 1.22 -12.09 3.74
C PRO A 91 1.83 -11.46 2.50
N GLU A 92 3.14 -11.62 2.33
CA GLU A 92 3.83 -11.16 1.12
C GLU A 92 4.99 -12.07 0.74
N SER A 93 5.23 -12.14 -0.56
CA SER A 93 6.28 -12.93 -1.20
C SER A 93 7.43 -12.07 -1.74
N VAL A 94 7.76 -10.97 -1.08
CA VAL A 94 8.72 -9.96 -1.57
C VAL A 94 8.27 -9.42 -2.94
N CYS A 95 7.10 -8.78 -2.95
CA CYS A 95 6.49 -8.20 -4.16
C CYS A 95 5.96 -6.80 -3.89
N MET A 96 5.82 -6.02 -4.95
CA MET A 96 5.06 -4.76 -4.92
C MET A 96 3.60 -5.05 -4.55
N ALA A 97 2.90 -4.05 -4.05
CA ALA A 97 1.49 -4.11 -3.73
C ALA A 97 0.84 -2.77 -4.05
N SER A 98 -0.48 -2.70 -4.06
CA SER A 98 -1.21 -1.44 -4.14
C SER A 98 -2.03 -1.21 -2.86
N LEU A 99 -2.09 0.04 -2.41
CA LEU A 99 -2.87 0.47 -1.25
C LEU A 99 -3.54 1.80 -1.56
N ILE A 100 -4.86 1.88 -1.35
CA ILE A 100 -5.61 3.13 -1.41
C ILE A 100 -6.44 3.32 -0.14
N SER A 101 -6.61 4.58 0.27
CA SER A 101 -7.55 5.00 1.31
C SER A 101 -8.77 5.62 0.65
N VAL A 102 -9.96 5.12 0.98
CA VAL A 102 -11.24 5.59 0.45
C VAL A 102 -12.09 6.11 1.60
N LYS A 103 -12.46 7.38 1.55
CA LYS A 103 -13.23 8.01 2.62
C LYS A 103 -14.70 7.62 2.56
N ALA A 104 -15.39 7.64 3.71
CA ALA A 104 -16.80 7.28 3.86
C ALA A 104 -17.74 7.96 2.84
N LYS A 105 -17.48 9.22 2.51
CA LYS A 105 -18.25 9.99 1.52
C LYS A 105 -18.03 9.54 0.07
N ASP A 106 -16.97 8.81 -0.20
CA ASP A 106 -16.48 8.44 -1.53
C ASP A 106 -16.74 6.95 -1.86
N ASN A 107 -17.52 6.25 -1.01
CA ASN A 107 -17.96 4.87 -1.25
C ASN A 107 -19.39 4.64 -0.74
N VAL A 108 -20.03 3.60 -1.25
CA VAL A 108 -21.43 3.25 -0.91
C VAL A 108 -21.61 2.63 0.48
N LEU A 109 -20.55 2.13 1.08
CA LEU A 109 -20.60 1.56 2.44
C LEU A 109 -20.68 2.64 3.52
N GLY A 110 -20.36 3.90 3.18
CA GLY A 110 -20.38 5.01 4.10
C GLY A 110 -19.37 4.87 5.25
N LYS A 111 -18.26 4.16 5.02
CA LYS A 111 -17.19 3.91 6.00
C LYS A 111 -15.83 4.26 5.40
N ASP A 112 -14.90 4.67 6.24
CA ASP A 112 -13.51 4.80 5.81
C ASP A 112 -12.92 3.41 5.56
N LEU A 113 -12.29 3.23 4.39
CA LEU A 113 -11.75 1.95 3.94
C LEU A 113 -10.26 2.09 3.62
N LEU A 114 -9.51 1.03 3.87
CA LEU A 114 -8.27 0.76 3.16
C LEU A 114 -8.47 -0.42 2.23
N ILE A 115 -8.09 -0.26 0.97
CA ILE A 115 -8.16 -1.32 -0.03
C ILE A 115 -6.73 -1.64 -0.46
N PHE A 116 -6.40 -2.92 -0.44
CA PHE A 116 -5.04 -3.42 -0.68
C PHE A 116 -5.08 -4.57 -1.69
N SER A 117 -4.09 -4.66 -2.57
CA SER A 117 -3.94 -5.79 -3.48
C SER A 117 -2.49 -6.26 -3.57
N ASN A 118 -2.31 -7.57 -3.53
CA ASN A 118 -1.02 -8.25 -3.71
C ASN A 118 -1.20 -9.75 -3.99
N PRO A 119 -0.13 -10.48 -4.36
CA PRO A 119 -0.10 -11.94 -4.24
C PRO A 119 -0.28 -12.34 -2.76
N ASN A 120 -1.38 -13.03 -2.44
CA ASN A 120 -1.72 -13.43 -1.07
C ASN A 120 -0.98 -14.70 -0.65
N THR A 121 0.33 -14.64 -0.67
CA THR A 121 1.22 -15.77 -0.37
C THR A 121 2.51 -15.28 0.28
N THR A 122 3.22 -16.16 0.99
CA THR A 122 4.53 -15.87 1.57
C THR A 122 5.69 -16.33 0.69
N LYS A 123 5.43 -17.12 -0.36
CA LYS A 123 6.42 -17.61 -1.32
C LYS A 123 5.80 -17.70 -2.71
N GLY A 124 6.54 -17.33 -3.73
CA GLY A 124 6.04 -17.25 -5.10
C GLY A 124 5.10 -16.07 -5.31
N ARG A 125 4.54 -15.92 -6.50
CA ARG A 125 3.62 -14.84 -6.85
C ARG A 125 2.41 -15.43 -7.55
N TYR A 126 1.39 -15.73 -6.76
CA TYR A 126 0.10 -16.29 -7.16
C TYR A 126 -0.97 -15.87 -6.15
N ASN A 127 -2.22 -16.21 -6.38
CA ASN A 127 -3.35 -15.78 -5.55
C ASN A 127 -3.46 -14.24 -5.44
N THR A 128 -3.43 -13.54 -6.58
CA THR A 128 -3.66 -12.09 -6.58
C THR A 128 -5.02 -11.78 -5.98
N THR A 129 -5.01 -11.06 -4.87
CA THR A 129 -6.18 -10.86 -4.02
C THR A 129 -6.36 -9.39 -3.69
N ILE A 130 -7.59 -8.88 -3.79
CA ILE A 130 -8.01 -7.60 -3.20
C ILE A 130 -8.48 -7.87 -1.78
N LYS A 131 -8.13 -6.99 -0.86
CA LYS A 131 -8.48 -7.05 0.56
C LYS A 131 -8.98 -5.70 1.02
N ILE A 132 -9.99 -5.69 1.88
CA ILE A 132 -10.54 -4.46 2.46
C ILE A 132 -10.40 -4.51 3.97
N SER A 133 -9.91 -3.42 4.55
CA SER A 133 -9.89 -3.18 5.99
C SER A 133 -10.86 -2.06 6.34
N LEU A 134 -11.63 -2.25 7.41
CA LEU A 134 -12.61 -1.31 7.95
C LEU A 134 -12.14 -0.64 9.26
N ASP A 135 -10.93 -0.94 9.70
CA ASP A 135 -10.38 -0.56 11.01
C ASP A 135 -9.00 0.10 10.91
N GLY A 136 -8.76 0.83 9.81
CA GLY A 136 -7.49 1.54 9.61
C GLY A 136 -6.31 0.63 9.28
N GLY A 137 -6.56 -0.59 8.80
CA GLY A 137 -5.51 -1.53 8.40
C GLY A 137 -5.03 -2.46 9.52
N VAL A 138 -5.73 -2.50 10.64
CA VAL A 138 -5.43 -3.40 11.76
C VAL A 138 -5.75 -4.84 11.37
N THR A 139 -6.95 -5.07 10.84
CA THR A 139 -7.39 -6.38 10.37
C THR A 139 -7.76 -6.38 8.89
N TRP A 140 -7.59 -7.54 8.25
CA TRP A 140 -7.88 -7.83 6.84
C TRP A 140 -8.61 -9.17 6.76
N SER A 141 -9.86 -9.15 7.20
CA SER A 141 -10.70 -10.31 7.42
C SER A 141 -10.95 -11.11 6.13
N PRO A 142 -10.95 -12.46 6.15
CA PRO A 142 -11.17 -13.28 4.95
C PRO A 142 -12.48 -12.98 4.22
N GLU A 143 -13.54 -12.61 4.93
CA GLU A 143 -14.83 -12.22 4.35
C GLU A 143 -14.79 -10.90 3.55
N HIS A 144 -13.73 -10.12 3.72
CA HIS A 144 -13.47 -8.89 2.98
C HIS A 144 -12.33 -9.07 1.96
N GLN A 145 -12.17 -10.28 1.43
CA GLN A 145 -11.15 -10.58 0.43
C GLN A 145 -11.77 -11.14 -0.84
N LEU A 146 -11.27 -10.70 -1.98
CA LEU A 146 -11.65 -11.19 -3.30
C LEU A 146 -10.41 -11.73 -4.02
N LEU A 147 -10.37 -13.03 -4.23
CA LEU A 147 -9.35 -13.69 -5.05
C LEU A 147 -9.66 -13.42 -6.53
N LEU A 148 -8.72 -12.81 -7.24
CA LEU A 148 -8.85 -12.47 -8.65
C LEU A 148 -8.21 -13.50 -9.59
N ASP A 149 -7.04 -14.00 -9.20
CA ASP A 149 -6.21 -14.85 -10.06
C ASP A 149 -5.40 -15.81 -9.19
N GLU A 150 -5.65 -17.12 -9.36
CA GLU A 150 -4.95 -18.18 -8.62
C GLU A 150 -3.61 -18.54 -9.25
N GLY A 151 -3.39 -18.18 -10.51
CA GLY A 151 -2.24 -18.61 -11.28
C GLY A 151 -0.95 -17.84 -10.94
N ASN A 152 0.18 -18.41 -11.35
CA ASN A 152 1.47 -17.75 -11.24
C ASN A 152 1.52 -16.53 -12.16
N ASN A 153 1.95 -15.40 -11.61
CA ASN A 153 2.04 -14.12 -12.31
C ASN A 153 3.24 -13.30 -11.83
N TRP A 154 3.41 -12.07 -12.32
CA TRP A 154 4.47 -11.17 -11.87
C TRP A 154 4.13 -10.43 -10.58
N GLY A 155 2.84 -10.33 -10.24
CA GLY A 155 2.31 -9.89 -8.94
C GLY A 155 2.15 -8.39 -8.74
N TYR A 156 2.44 -7.58 -9.73
CA TYR A 156 2.26 -6.13 -9.62
C TYR A 156 0.81 -5.74 -9.89
N SER A 157 0.32 -4.75 -9.16
CA SER A 157 -1.05 -4.27 -9.30
C SER A 157 -1.17 -2.78 -8.96
N CYS A 158 -2.22 -2.15 -9.49
CA CYS A 158 -2.56 -0.76 -9.21
C CYS A 158 -4.07 -0.64 -9.04
N LEU A 159 -4.52 -0.17 -7.88
CA LEU A 159 -5.92 0.06 -7.51
C LEU A 159 -6.32 1.52 -7.73
N SER A 160 -7.56 1.73 -8.12
CA SER A 160 -8.20 3.05 -8.14
C SER A 160 -9.70 2.91 -7.92
N MET A 161 -10.33 3.89 -7.28
CA MET A 161 -11.79 4.02 -7.38
C MET A 161 -12.13 4.61 -8.74
N ILE A 162 -13.08 3.99 -9.46
CA ILE A 162 -13.66 4.53 -10.70
C ILE A 162 -14.83 5.45 -10.34
N ASP A 163 -15.65 5.00 -9.43
CA ASP A 163 -16.75 5.75 -8.83
C ASP A 163 -16.99 5.24 -7.39
N LYS A 164 -18.12 5.59 -6.77
CA LYS A 164 -18.43 5.19 -5.39
C LYS A 164 -18.71 3.71 -5.20
N GLU A 165 -19.05 3.00 -6.25
CA GLU A 165 -19.48 1.60 -6.25
C GLU A 165 -18.42 0.68 -6.86
N THR A 166 -17.47 1.25 -7.62
CA THR A 166 -16.59 0.50 -8.50
C THR A 166 -15.13 0.68 -8.17
N ILE A 167 -14.44 -0.42 -7.91
CA ILE A 167 -12.99 -0.49 -7.79
C ILE A 167 -12.42 -0.95 -9.14
N GLY A 168 -11.50 -0.18 -9.70
CA GLY A 168 -10.68 -0.60 -10.84
C GLY A 168 -9.35 -1.16 -10.36
N ILE A 169 -8.90 -2.23 -10.97
CA ILE A 169 -7.56 -2.79 -10.77
C ILE A 169 -6.90 -3.11 -12.10
N LEU A 170 -5.68 -2.62 -12.28
CA LEU A 170 -4.77 -3.09 -13.32
C LEU A 170 -3.75 -4.01 -12.66
N TYR A 171 -3.56 -5.23 -13.17
CA TYR A 171 -2.63 -6.17 -12.57
C TYR A 171 -1.97 -7.07 -13.62
N GLU A 172 -0.81 -7.61 -13.26
CA GLU A 172 -0.10 -8.63 -14.03
C GLU A 172 -0.75 -9.98 -13.76
N SER A 173 -1.49 -10.51 -14.73
CA SER A 173 -2.25 -11.75 -14.57
C SER A 173 -1.47 -12.99 -14.99
N SER A 174 -1.98 -14.17 -14.61
CA SER A 174 -1.42 -15.46 -15.02
C SER A 174 -1.64 -15.81 -16.50
N VAL A 175 -2.59 -15.14 -17.17
CA VAL A 175 -2.96 -15.43 -18.57
C VAL A 175 -2.56 -14.34 -19.55
N ALA A 176 -2.23 -13.12 -19.04
CA ALA A 176 -1.76 -12.00 -19.84
C ALA A 176 -0.82 -11.13 -19.00
N HIS A 177 0.09 -10.38 -19.65
CA HIS A 177 0.99 -9.49 -18.90
C HIS A 177 0.27 -8.44 -18.07
N LEU A 178 -0.86 -7.94 -18.56
CA LEU A 178 -1.72 -6.99 -17.85
C LEU A 178 -3.18 -7.36 -18.05
N SER A 179 -3.95 -7.33 -16.99
CA SER A 179 -5.41 -7.44 -17.02
C SER A 179 -6.04 -6.29 -16.26
N LEU A 180 -7.08 -5.72 -16.83
CA LEU A 180 -7.95 -4.74 -16.18
C LEU A 180 -9.23 -5.44 -15.77
N ILE A 181 -9.57 -5.37 -14.51
CA ILE A 181 -10.84 -5.85 -13.97
C ILE A 181 -11.59 -4.70 -13.35
N HIS A 182 -12.88 -4.66 -13.66
CA HIS A 182 -13.87 -3.76 -13.09
C HIS A 182 -14.70 -4.57 -12.09
N ILE A 183 -14.72 -4.17 -10.84
CA ILE A 183 -15.39 -4.87 -9.74
C ILE A 183 -16.37 -3.93 -9.06
#